data_4dd3d707de6302158b827306826df99e
#
_entry.id   4dd3d707de6302158b827306826df99e
#
_cell.length_a   1.000
_cell.length_b   1.000
_cell.length_c   1.000
_cell.angle_alpha   90.00
_cell.angle_beta   90.00
_cell.angle_gamma   90.00
#
_symmetry.space_group_name_H-M   'P 1'
#
loop_
_entity.id
_entity.type
_entity.pdbx_description
1 polymer ?
#
loop_
_entity_poly.entity_id
_entity_poly.type
_entity_poly.pdbx_seq_one_letter_code
_entity_poly.pdbx_strand_id
1 'polypeptide(L)'
;VNYRLQAVFDETHGIAVSPRVSWSFPTGDHQKGLGLGGSGVQVNLPVSKTLGRSFVSHTNAGVSWYSHAPGAGDASTSLRNVFLGQSFIWLARSRFNLLVETVWTRATTESDAGTGVHESVFIIPGIRWGYDARGGLQIVPGIGVPIGVGSSNGSRQLFLYLSLEHPFTTAAK
;
A
#
# COMPACT_ATOMS: atom_id res chain seq x y z
N VAL A 1 12.08 -5.76 6.64
CA VAL A 1 11.76 -7.20 6.58
C VAL A 1 10.27 -7.37 6.72
N ASN A 2 9.66 -8.22 5.87
CA ASN A 2 8.22 -8.47 5.89
C ASN A 2 7.95 -9.96 6.13
N TYR A 3 6.96 -10.25 6.96
CA TYR A 3 6.35 -11.57 7.09
C TYR A 3 4.86 -11.48 6.76
N ARG A 4 4.40 -12.33 5.86
CA ARG A 4 3.01 -12.42 5.42
C ARG A 4 2.53 -13.84 5.58
N LEU A 5 1.39 -14.01 6.27
CA LEU A 5 0.70 -15.28 6.43
C LEU A 5 -0.54 -15.29 5.54
N GLN A 6 -0.73 -16.31 4.72
CA GLN A 6 -2.00 -16.56 4.05
C GLN A 6 -2.91 -17.32 5.01
N ALA A 7 -3.67 -16.57 5.83
CA ALA A 7 -4.48 -17.13 6.90
C ALA A 7 -5.78 -17.78 6.39
N VAL A 8 -6.37 -17.21 5.34
CA VAL A 8 -7.57 -17.72 4.69
C VAL A 8 -7.37 -17.65 3.18
N PHE A 9 -7.68 -18.75 2.50
CA PHE A 9 -7.77 -18.80 1.05
C PHE A 9 -8.93 -19.72 0.67
N ASP A 10 -10.07 -19.14 0.34
CA ASP A 10 -11.29 -19.84 -0.03
C ASP A 10 -11.63 -19.49 -1.49
N GLU A 11 -11.26 -20.38 -2.39
CA GLU A 11 -11.53 -20.24 -3.83
C GLU A 11 -13.03 -20.30 -4.14
N THR A 12 -13.80 -21.08 -3.36
CA THR A 12 -15.24 -21.27 -3.60
C THR A 12 -16.00 -19.96 -3.37
N HIS A 13 -15.65 -19.24 -2.31
CA HIS A 13 -16.25 -17.96 -1.99
C HIS A 13 -15.43 -16.77 -2.51
N GLY A 14 -14.26 -17.03 -3.10
CA GLY A 14 -13.36 -16.00 -3.64
C GLY A 14 -12.81 -15.07 -2.56
N ILE A 15 -12.47 -15.58 -1.38
CA ILE A 15 -11.97 -14.79 -0.25
C ILE A 15 -10.53 -15.16 0.04
N ALA A 16 -9.68 -14.13 0.21
CA ALA A 16 -8.33 -14.29 0.73
C ALA A 16 -8.06 -13.29 1.84
N VAL A 17 -7.46 -13.75 2.95
CA VAL A 17 -7.05 -12.93 4.09
C VAL A 17 -5.57 -13.22 4.38
N SER A 18 -4.73 -12.20 4.37
CA SER A 18 -3.27 -12.38 4.48
C SER A 18 -2.65 -11.35 5.42
N PRO A 19 -2.78 -11.50 6.74
CA PRO A 19 -2.13 -10.60 7.69
C PRO A 19 -0.63 -10.51 7.43
N ARG A 20 -0.09 -9.30 7.59
CA ARG A 20 1.32 -9.00 7.38
C ARG A 20 1.88 -8.19 8.54
N VAL A 21 3.09 -8.55 8.97
CA VAL A 21 3.92 -7.78 9.88
C VAL A 21 5.17 -7.37 9.15
N SER A 22 5.56 -6.12 9.30
CA SER A 22 6.74 -5.54 8.65
C SER A 22 7.61 -4.84 9.68
N TRP A 23 8.92 -5.05 9.61
CA TRP A 23 9.92 -4.33 10.40
C TRP A 23 10.73 -3.43 9.47
N SER A 24 10.85 -2.16 9.85
CA SER A 24 11.67 -1.16 9.18
C SER A 24 12.87 -0.83 10.05
N PHE A 25 14.04 -0.78 9.45
CA PHE A 25 15.29 -0.43 10.11
C PHE A 25 15.84 0.86 9.52
N PRO A 26 16.50 1.72 10.30
CA PRO A 26 17.04 3.00 9.83
C PRO A 26 18.36 2.80 9.06
N THR A 27 18.28 2.21 7.88
CA THR A 27 19.45 1.95 7.02
C THR A 27 19.76 3.10 6.06
N GLY A 28 18.86 4.07 5.94
CA GLY A 28 19.03 5.26 5.10
C GLY A 28 19.59 6.45 5.86
N ASP A 29 20.19 7.38 5.12
CA ASP A 29 20.65 8.67 5.65
C ASP A 29 19.48 9.66 5.70
N HIS A 30 18.90 9.85 6.89
CA HIS A 30 17.75 10.73 7.09
C HIS A 30 18.09 12.21 6.84
N GLN A 31 19.35 12.63 7.03
CA GLN A 31 19.78 14.01 6.75
C GLN A 31 19.73 14.32 5.26
N LYS A 32 19.82 13.29 4.41
CA LYS A 32 19.63 13.38 2.96
C LYS A 32 18.20 13.08 2.50
N GLY A 33 17.25 12.93 3.43
CA GLY A 33 15.87 12.56 3.12
C GLY A 33 15.68 11.09 2.73
N LEU A 34 16.67 10.23 3.03
CA LEU A 34 16.64 8.80 2.73
C LEU A 34 16.17 8.01 3.95
N GLY A 35 14.84 7.95 4.12
CA GLY A 35 14.20 7.22 5.22
C GLY A 35 13.87 8.10 6.42
N LEU A 36 13.19 7.51 7.42
CA LEU A 36 12.72 8.21 8.61
C LEU A 36 13.76 8.31 9.74
N GLY A 37 14.90 7.62 9.61
CA GLY A 37 15.96 7.62 10.64
C GLY A 37 15.64 6.83 11.90
N GLY A 38 14.41 6.31 12.04
CA GLY A 38 13.95 5.52 13.19
C GLY A 38 13.57 4.08 12.81
N SER A 39 13.54 3.20 13.80
CA SER A 39 13.00 1.84 13.64
C SER A 39 11.48 1.86 13.70
N GLY A 40 10.84 0.95 12.97
CA GLY A 40 9.39 0.87 12.94
C GLY A 40 8.83 -0.53 12.77
N VAL A 41 7.59 -0.67 13.19
CA VAL A 41 6.78 -1.87 12.98
C VAL A 41 5.47 -1.47 12.32
N GLN A 42 5.05 -2.24 11.32
CA GLN A 42 3.73 -2.12 10.71
C GLN A 42 3.01 -3.45 10.79
N VAL A 43 1.76 -3.39 11.18
CA VAL A 43 0.82 -4.52 11.12
C VAL A 43 -0.32 -4.13 10.20
N ASN A 44 -0.66 -4.98 9.24
CA ASN A 44 -1.81 -4.75 8.39
C ASN A 44 -2.53 -6.04 8.01
N LEU A 45 -3.82 -5.90 7.73
CA LEU A 45 -4.75 -6.97 7.38
C LEU A 45 -5.34 -6.70 5.99
N PRO A 46 -4.71 -7.20 4.92
CA PRO A 46 -5.31 -7.22 3.60
C PRO A 46 -6.34 -8.34 3.49
N VAL A 47 -7.51 -7.96 2.98
CA VAL A 47 -8.63 -8.85 2.65
C VAL A 47 -8.99 -8.65 1.19
N SER A 48 -9.08 -9.72 0.44
CA SER A 48 -9.50 -9.71 -0.97
C SER A 48 -10.77 -10.49 -1.13
N LYS A 49 -11.69 -9.99 -1.96
CA LYS A 49 -12.97 -10.63 -2.29
C LYS A 49 -13.22 -10.54 -3.79
N THR A 50 -13.42 -11.68 -4.43
CA THR A 50 -13.91 -11.74 -5.81
C THR A 50 -15.43 -11.54 -5.81
N LEU A 51 -15.92 -10.60 -6.60
CA LEU A 51 -17.32 -10.22 -6.71
C LEU A 51 -17.82 -10.59 -8.12
N GLY A 52 -18.38 -11.80 -8.23
CA GLY A 52 -18.77 -12.36 -9.52
C GLY A 52 -17.55 -12.62 -10.42
N ARG A 53 -17.72 -12.43 -11.74
CA ARG A 53 -16.68 -12.74 -12.74
C ARG A 53 -15.79 -11.57 -13.14
N SER A 54 -16.23 -10.35 -12.81
CA SER A 54 -15.63 -9.14 -13.39
C SER A 54 -15.13 -8.13 -12.37
N PHE A 55 -15.36 -8.35 -11.08
CA PHE A 55 -14.98 -7.41 -10.05
C PHE A 55 -14.18 -8.07 -8.93
N VAL A 56 -13.22 -7.33 -8.41
CA VAL A 56 -12.46 -7.70 -7.21
C VAL A 56 -12.46 -6.51 -6.26
N SER A 57 -12.67 -6.79 -4.98
CA SER A 57 -12.56 -5.83 -3.90
C SER A 57 -11.34 -6.16 -3.05
N HIS A 58 -10.53 -5.15 -2.74
CA HIS A 58 -9.45 -5.25 -1.76
C HIS A 58 -9.66 -4.24 -0.66
N THR A 59 -9.67 -4.73 0.57
CA THR A 59 -9.65 -3.90 1.78
C THR A 59 -8.32 -4.10 2.48
N ASN A 60 -7.69 -3.05 2.93
CA ASN A 60 -6.46 -3.12 3.69
C ASN A 60 -6.51 -2.12 4.85
N ALA A 61 -6.46 -2.63 6.08
CA ALA A 61 -6.41 -1.82 7.28
C ALA A 61 -5.14 -2.11 8.06
N GLY A 62 -4.57 -1.11 8.69
CA GLY A 62 -3.35 -1.34 9.46
C GLY A 62 -2.91 -0.15 10.29
N VAL A 63 -1.83 -0.40 11.00
CA VAL A 63 -1.17 0.58 11.85
C VAL A 63 0.34 0.42 11.74
N SER A 64 1.05 1.52 11.75
CA SER A 64 2.51 1.54 11.85
C SER A 64 2.96 2.45 12.97
N TRP A 65 4.06 2.08 13.60
CA TRP A 65 4.74 2.83 14.64
C TRP A 65 6.20 2.97 14.26
N TYR A 66 6.74 4.17 14.39
CA TYR A 66 8.15 4.46 14.24
C TYR A 66 8.60 5.20 15.49
N SER A 67 9.67 4.72 16.10
CA SER A 67 10.28 5.32 17.28
C SER A 67 11.65 5.89 16.95
N HIS A 68 12.02 6.95 17.67
CA HIS A 68 13.33 7.60 17.52
C HIS A 68 13.62 8.12 16.12
N ALA A 69 12.58 8.47 15.35
CA ALA A 69 12.78 9.22 14.14
C ALA A 69 13.38 10.58 14.50
N PRO A 70 14.50 11.01 13.89
CA PRO A 70 15.05 12.33 14.15
C PRO A 70 14.05 13.41 13.73
N GLY A 71 13.74 14.30 14.67
CA GLY A 71 12.95 15.50 14.42
C GLY A 71 13.83 16.68 14.04
N ALA A 72 13.24 17.84 13.86
CA ALA A 72 13.98 19.10 13.70
C ALA A 72 14.79 19.40 14.98
N GLY A 73 16.12 19.55 14.86
CA GLY A 73 16.99 19.89 15.96
C GLY A 73 17.37 18.74 16.91
N ASP A 74 17.56 17.54 16.38
CA ASP A 74 17.95 16.31 17.11
C ASP A 74 16.93 15.82 18.16
N ALA A 75 15.72 16.38 18.22
CA ALA A 75 14.66 15.89 19.06
C ALA A 75 14.17 14.52 18.59
N SER A 76 14.01 13.58 19.53
CA SER A 76 13.43 12.27 19.24
C SER A 76 11.95 12.40 18.95
N THR A 77 11.49 11.84 17.84
CA THR A 77 10.10 11.91 17.41
C THR A 77 9.54 10.50 17.22
N SER A 78 8.35 10.24 17.77
CA SER A 78 7.60 9.05 17.46
C SER A 78 6.50 9.35 16.43
N LEU A 79 6.29 8.41 15.51
CA LEU A 79 5.25 8.51 14.49
C LEU A 79 4.35 7.27 14.56
N ARG A 80 3.06 7.52 14.72
CA ARG A 80 2.02 6.49 14.59
C ARG A 80 1.15 6.82 13.40
N ASN A 81 0.93 5.84 12.52
CA ASN A 81 0.02 5.99 11.39
C ASN A 81 -1.02 4.87 11.39
N VAL A 82 -2.30 5.24 11.32
CA VAL A 82 -3.42 4.33 11.12
C VAL A 82 -3.92 4.56 9.69
N PHE A 83 -4.20 3.49 8.98
CA PHE A 83 -4.68 3.59 7.59
C PHE A 83 -5.77 2.58 7.28
N LEU A 84 -6.65 2.98 6.37
CA LEU A 84 -7.67 2.15 5.76
C LEU A 84 -7.70 2.43 4.26
N GLY A 85 -7.55 1.37 3.47
CA GLY A 85 -7.67 1.41 2.01
C GLY A 85 -8.78 0.48 1.55
N GLN A 86 -9.58 0.94 0.59
CA GLN A 86 -10.58 0.16 -0.10
C GLN A 86 -10.40 0.34 -1.60
N SER A 87 -10.23 -0.76 -2.32
CA SER A 87 -10.09 -0.76 -3.78
C SER A 87 -11.17 -1.62 -4.42
N PHE A 88 -11.78 -1.11 -5.49
CA PHE A 88 -12.64 -1.86 -6.39
C PHE A 88 -11.98 -1.92 -7.77
N ILE A 89 -11.81 -3.12 -8.27
CA ILE A 89 -11.15 -3.39 -9.54
C ILE A 89 -12.15 -4.02 -10.48
N TRP A 90 -12.37 -3.40 -11.63
CA TRP A 90 -13.11 -3.99 -12.73
C TRP A 90 -12.14 -4.66 -13.70
N LEU A 91 -12.29 -5.97 -13.86
CA LEU A 91 -11.53 -6.80 -14.80
C LEU A 91 -12.16 -6.63 -16.20
N ALA A 92 -11.97 -5.44 -16.79
CA ALA A 92 -12.65 -5.04 -18.03
C ALA A 92 -12.22 -5.92 -19.23
N ARG A 93 -10.96 -6.35 -19.25
CA ARG A 93 -10.40 -7.31 -20.23
C ARG A 93 -9.33 -8.17 -19.56
N SER A 94 -8.95 -9.27 -20.19
CA SER A 94 -7.94 -10.22 -19.67
C SER A 94 -6.61 -9.57 -19.24
N ARG A 95 -6.26 -8.44 -19.85
CA ARG A 95 -5.01 -7.72 -19.59
C ARG A 95 -5.21 -6.25 -19.25
N PHE A 96 -6.44 -5.81 -19.02
CA PHE A 96 -6.75 -4.41 -18.75
C PHE A 96 -7.78 -4.28 -17.65
N ASN A 97 -7.42 -3.59 -16.59
CA ASN A 97 -8.26 -3.36 -15.44
C ASN A 97 -8.43 -1.86 -15.19
N LEU A 98 -9.64 -1.49 -14.83
CA LEU A 98 -9.96 -0.19 -14.26
C LEU A 98 -10.07 -0.36 -12.74
N LEU A 99 -9.64 0.63 -12.00
CA LEU A 99 -9.72 0.58 -10.53
C LEU A 99 -10.09 1.95 -9.95
N VAL A 100 -10.76 1.91 -8.82
CA VAL A 100 -10.94 3.06 -7.95
C VAL A 100 -10.54 2.63 -6.55
N GLU A 101 -9.63 3.38 -5.96
CA GLU A 101 -9.18 3.16 -4.60
C GLU A 101 -9.52 4.37 -3.73
N THR A 102 -9.92 4.13 -2.50
CA THR A 102 -10.06 5.15 -1.46
C THR A 102 -9.06 4.83 -0.36
N VAL A 103 -8.25 5.81 0.01
CA VAL A 103 -7.27 5.68 1.09
C VAL A 103 -7.50 6.76 2.11
N TRP A 104 -7.71 6.35 3.36
CA TRP A 104 -7.73 7.21 4.52
C TRP A 104 -6.50 6.93 5.38
N THR A 105 -5.84 7.98 5.87
CA THR A 105 -4.74 7.86 6.81
C THR A 105 -4.88 8.88 7.93
N ARG A 106 -4.44 8.49 9.13
CA ARG A 106 -4.28 9.37 10.28
C ARG A 106 -2.90 9.17 10.88
N ALA A 107 -2.04 10.16 10.68
CA ALA A 107 -0.70 10.21 11.23
C ALA A 107 -0.68 11.05 12.50
N THR A 108 -0.13 10.50 13.59
CA THR A 108 0.12 11.21 14.85
C THR A 108 1.62 11.26 15.05
N THR A 109 2.15 12.45 15.22
CA THR A 109 3.56 12.71 15.51
C THR A 109 3.66 13.22 16.94
N GLU A 110 4.48 12.58 17.76
CA GLU A 110 4.74 12.99 19.14
C GLU A 110 6.21 13.39 19.27
N SER A 111 6.46 14.58 19.78
CA SER A 111 7.80 15.12 20.04
C SER A 111 7.79 15.93 21.34
N ASP A 112 8.97 16.34 21.79
CA ASP A 112 9.11 17.22 22.96
C ASP A 112 8.38 18.56 22.79
N ALA A 113 8.14 18.99 21.53
CA ALA A 113 7.39 20.20 21.20
C ALA A 113 5.86 20.01 21.26
N GLY A 114 5.37 18.77 21.40
CA GLY A 114 3.95 18.45 21.46
C GLY A 114 3.51 17.38 20.46
N THR A 115 2.18 17.20 20.38
CA THR A 115 1.54 16.20 19.52
C THR A 115 0.90 16.88 18.31
N GLY A 116 1.28 16.43 17.12
CA GLY A 116 0.65 16.81 15.85
C GLY A 116 -0.20 15.67 15.30
N VAL A 117 -1.37 15.99 14.75
CA VAL A 117 -2.24 15.02 14.05
C VAL A 117 -2.52 15.50 12.65
N HIS A 118 -2.31 14.62 11.69
CA HIS A 118 -2.61 14.88 10.28
C HIS A 118 -3.48 13.77 9.72
N GLU A 119 -4.60 14.14 9.12
CA GLU A 119 -5.49 13.21 8.42
C GLU A 119 -5.49 13.49 6.92
N SER A 120 -5.53 12.41 6.13
CA SER A 120 -5.69 12.55 4.70
C SER A 120 -6.69 11.52 4.15
N VAL A 121 -7.42 11.95 3.12
CA VAL A 121 -8.34 11.11 2.36
C VAL A 121 -8.12 11.35 0.87
N PHE A 122 -7.88 10.27 0.14
CA PHE A 122 -7.72 10.30 -1.31
C PHE A 122 -8.67 9.33 -1.98
N ILE A 123 -9.22 9.75 -3.12
CA ILE A 123 -9.89 8.89 -4.09
C ILE A 123 -8.97 8.79 -5.30
N ILE A 124 -8.66 7.57 -5.71
CA ILE A 124 -7.62 7.28 -6.70
C ILE A 124 -8.22 6.47 -7.85
N PRO A 125 -8.82 7.11 -8.87
CA PRO A 125 -9.09 6.41 -10.11
C PRO A 125 -7.79 6.01 -10.79
N GLY A 126 -7.76 4.82 -11.36
CA GLY A 126 -6.56 4.29 -12.00
C GLY A 126 -6.85 3.22 -13.03
N ILE A 127 -5.84 2.95 -13.81
CA ILE A 127 -5.81 1.88 -14.80
C ILE A 127 -4.52 1.08 -14.65
N ARG A 128 -4.57 -0.19 -14.97
CA ARG A 128 -3.39 -1.04 -15.13
C ARG A 128 -3.61 -2.01 -16.28
N TRP A 129 -2.53 -2.37 -16.93
CA TRP A 129 -2.57 -3.38 -18.00
C TRP A 129 -1.37 -4.31 -17.92
N GLY A 130 -1.57 -5.56 -18.33
CA GLY A 130 -0.54 -6.59 -18.37
C GLY A 130 0.03 -6.76 -19.76
N TYR A 131 1.34 -6.91 -19.83
CA TYR A 131 2.05 -7.29 -21.04
C TYR A 131 2.88 -8.54 -20.76
N ASP A 132 2.62 -9.64 -21.50
CA ASP A 132 3.37 -10.87 -21.37
C ASP A 132 4.57 -10.82 -22.32
N ALA A 133 5.76 -10.73 -21.73
CA ALA A 133 7.02 -10.76 -22.45
C ALA A 133 7.51 -12.21 -22.64
N ARG A 134 8.58 -12.38 -23.42
CA ARG A 134 9.22 -13.68 -23.64
C ARG A 134 9.75 -14.25 -22.30
N GLY A 135 9.77 -15.58 -22.19
CA GLY A 135 10.31 -16.27 -21.01
C GLY A 135 9.38 -16.30 -19.78
N GLY A 136 8.09 -15.98 -19.95
CA GLY A 136 7.10 -16.01 -18.86
C GLY A 136 7.11 -14.74 -18.00
N LEU A 137 7.87 -13.71 -18.35
CA LEU A 137 7.85 -12.43 -17.65
C LEU A 137 6.56 -11.69 -17.99
N GLN A 138 5.79 -11.32 -16.96
CA GLN A 138 4.68 -10.39 -17.09
C GLN A 138 5.07 -9.02 -16.56
N ILE A 139 4.83 -7.99 -17.35
CA ILE A 139 5.06 -6.58 -17.02
C ILE A 139 3.70 -5.94 -16.83
N VAL A 140 3.45 -5.36 -15.66
CA VAL A 140 2.16 -4.73 -15.32
C VAL A 140 2.39 -3.26 -14.97
N PRO A 141 2.37 -2.36 -15.96
CA PRO A 141 2.34 -0.93 -15.69
C PRO A 141 0.93 -0.49 -15.28
N GLY A 142 0.88 0.58 -14.50
CA GLY A 142 -0.36 1.23 -14.09
C GLY A 142 -0.18 2.70 -13.80
N ILE A 143 -1.27 3.42 -13.88
CA ILE A 143 -1.33 4.86 -13.57
C ILE A 143 -2.57 5.13 -12.72
N GLY A 144 -2.43 5.96 -11.71
CA GLY A 144 -3.51 6.45 -10.86
C GLY A 144 -3.37 7.93 -10.58
N VAL A 145 -4.48 8.59 -10.30
CA VAL A 145 -4.52 10.01 -9.98
C VAL A 145 -5.14 10.18 -8.59
N PRO A 146 -4.32 10.26 -7.52
CA PRO A 146 -4.81 10.60 -6.19
C PRO A 146 -5.42 12.01 -6.18
N ILE A 147 -6.70 12.07 -5.84
CA ILE A 147 -7.48 13.30 -5.68
C ILE A 147 -7.82 13.42 -4.20
N GLY A 148 -7.29 14.44 -3.55
CA GLY A 148 -7.56 14.72 -2.15
C GLY A 148 -8.99 15.21 -1.94
N VAL A 149 -9.66 14.66 -0.93
CA VAL A 149 -11.01 15.07 -0.50
C VAL A 149 -11.02 15.32 1.00
N GLY A 150 -12.02 16.04 1.50
CA GLY A 150 -12.12 16.38 2.92
C GLY A 150 -10.89 17.14 3.42
N SER A 151 -10.15 16.56 4.37
CA SER A 151 -8.92 17.13 4.93
C SER A 151 -7.79 17.33 3.92
N SER A 152 -7.83 16.60 2.79
CA SER A 152 -6.83 16.67 1.72
C SER A 152 -7.32 17.44 0.49
N ASN A 153 -8.43 18.17 0.60
CA ASN A 153 -9.01 18.89 -0.53
C ASN A 153 -7.99 19.83 -1.19
N GLY A 154 -8.00 19.86 -2.53
CA GLY A 154 -7.05 20.64 -3.33
C GLY A 154 -5.74 19.90 -3.68
N SER A 155 -5.43 18.78 -3.01
CA SER A 155 -4.26 17.97 -3.35
C SER A 155 -4.54 17.10 -4.57
N ARG A 156 -3.60 17.09 -5.53
CA ARG A 156 -3.61 16.18 -6.69
C ARG A 156 -2.22 15.65 -6.92
N GLN A 157 -2.14 14.36 -7.22
CA GLN A 157 -0.88 13.68 -7.43
C GLN A 157 -0.96 12.77 -8.67
N LEU A 158 0.17 12.34 -9.16
CA LEU A 158 0.29 11.29 -10.18
C LEU A 158 0.99 10.10 -9.55
N PHE A 159 0.38 8.93 -9.61
CA PHE A 159 0.94 7.69 -9.15
C PHE A 159 1.24 6.78 -10.34
N LEU A 160 2.49 6.35 -10.47
CA LEU A 160 2.93 5.39 -11.47
C LEU A 160 3.28 4.07 -10.77
N TYR A 161 2.80 2.99 -11.32
CA TYR A 161 3.01 1.63 -10.83
C TYR A 161 3.68 0.79 -11.92
N LEU A 162 4.64 -0.03 -11.51
CA LEU A 162 5.26 -1.03 -12.38
C LEU A 162 5.51 -2.30 -11.57
N SER A 163 4.91 -3.42 -11.98
CA SER A 163 5.22 -4.75 -11.47
C SER A 163 5.89 -5.58 -12.56
N LEU A 164 6.87 -6.36 -12.14
CA LEU A 164 7.54 -7.36 -12.96
C LEU A 164 7.33 -8.71 -12.28
N GLU A 165 6.57 -9.59 -12.91
CA GLU A 165 6.20 -10.90 -12.35
C GLU A 165 6.81 -12.00 -13.22
N HIS A 166 7.63 -12.84 -12.61
CA HIS A 166 8.28 -13.97 -13.28
C HIS A 166 8.09 -15.25 -12.45
N PRO A 167 7.60 -16.36 -13.04
CA PRO A 167 7.51 -17.61 -12.33
C PRO A 167 8.93 -18.14 -12.04
N PHE A 168 9.23 -18.45 -10.78
CA PHE A 168 10.52 -19.04 -10.38
C PHE A 168 10.61 -20.54 -10.69
N THR A 169 9.48 -21.18 -10.95
CA THR A 169 9.41 -22.59 -11.38
C THR A 169 8.90 -22.65 -12.80
N THR A 170 9.72 -23.18 -13.70
CA THR A 170 9.24 -23.63 -15.00
C THR A 170 8.30 -24.80 -14.72
N ALA A 171 7.02 -24.66 -15.05
CA ALA A 171 6.12 -25.81 -15.02
C ALA A 171 6.75 -26.89 -15.86
N ALA A 172 7.10 -28.02 -15.26
CA ALA A 172 7.53 -29.21 -15.99
C ALA A 172 6.39 -29.56 -16.95
N LYS A 173 6.73 -29.59 -18.25
CA LYS A 173 5.85 -30.06 -19.29
C LYS A 173 5.55 -31.55 -19.12
#